data_e8feaa5057cd53db967738cc1d1553b6
#
_entry.id   e8feaa5057cd53db967738cc1d1553b6
#
_cell.length_a   1.000
_cell.length_b   1.000
_cell.length_c   1.000
_cell.angle_alpha   90.00
_cell.angle_beta   90.00
_cell.angle_gamma   90.00
#
_symmetry.space_group_name_H-M   'P 1'
#
loop_
_entity.id
_entity.type
_entity.pdbx_description
1 polymer ?
#
loop_
_entity_poly.entity_id
_entity_poly.type
_entity_poly.pdbx_seq_one_letter_code
_entity_poly.pdbx_strand_id
1 'polypeptide(L)'
;MSLVYFALWVIFNGRVTLEIVIAGVIVSLLLDLFVKRCLKIRLTGATFWKAVKLLPDVIFYGIVLLVEIVRANFTIIRLVLAPSIQVEPCLVKFRTPLRTNAARITLANSITLTPGTITVSMEGNELLVHALDREIADGLKGSIFERLLARMERRANA
;
A
#
# COMPACT_ATOMS: atom_id res chain seq x y z
N MET A 1 8.39 -20.93 -4.92
CA MET A 1 7.14 -20.23 -4.57
C MET A 1 5.90 -21.04 -4.86
N SER A 2 5.95 -21.94 -5.81
CA SER A 2 4.85 -22.90 -6.12
C SER A 2 4.30 -23.61 -4.88
N LEU A 3 5.17 -23.97 -3.92
CA LEU A 3 4.78 -24.64 -2.68
C LEU A 3 3.88 -23.77 -1.78
N VAL A 4 4.09 -22.46 -1.75
CA VAL A 4 3.24 -21.53 -0.99
C VAL A 4 1.87 -21.38 -1.66
N TYR A 5 1.84 -21.26 -2.98
CA TYR A 5 0.58 -21.22 -3.74
C TYR A 5 -0.21 -22.52 -3.60
N PHE A 6 0.49 -23.66 -3.63
CA PHE A 6 -0.12 -24.95 -3.40
C PHE A 6 -0.70 -25.10 -1.98
N ALA A 7 0.05 -24.66 -0.96
CA ALA A 7 -0.44 -24.68 0.42
C ALA A 7 -1.69 -23.80 0.59
N LEU A 8 -1.69 -22.59 0.01
CA LEU A 8 -2.86 -21.73 0.00
C LEU A 8 -4.05 -22.38 -0.72
N TRP A 9 -3.81 -23.01 -1.87
CA TRP A 9 -4.84 -23.72 -2.62
C TRP A 9 -5.51 -24.79 -1.77
N VAL A 10 -4.73 -25.62 -1.08
CA VAL A 10 -5.25 -26.70 -0.21
C VAL A 10 -6.05 -26.12 0.97
N ILE A 11 -5.55 -25.04 1.60
CA ILE A 11 -6.24 -24.35 2.72
C ILE A 11 -7.60 -23.81 2.26
N PHE A 12 -7.67 -23.16 1.12
CA PHE A 12 -8.94 -22.61 0.60
C PHE A 12 -9.96 -23.66 0.17
N ASN A 13 -9.50 -24.85 -0.28
CA ASN A 13 -10.42 -25.91 -0.66
C ASN A 13 -10.98 -26.68 0.55
N GLY A 14 -10.30 -26.68 1.71
CA GLY A 14 -10.76 -27.35 2.93
C GLY A 14 -10.88 -28.86 2.85
N ARG A 15 -10.57 -29.48 1.70
CA ARG A 15 -10.58 -30.91 1.44
C ARG A 15 -9.36 -31.32 0.63
N VAL A 16 -8.86 -32.53 0.85
CA VAL A 16 -7.72 -33.09 0.10
C VAL A 16 -8.18 -34.27 -0.68
N THR A 17 -8.55 -34.09 -1.95
CA THR A 17 -8.82 -35.13 -2.91
C THR A 17 -7.74 -35.17 -3.99
N LEU A 18 -7.60 -36.29 -4.68
CA LEU A 18 -6.62 -36.42 -5.75
C LEU A 18 -6.80 -35.36 -6.84
N GLU A 19 -8.04 -35.04 -7.18
CA GLU A 19 -8.38 -33.98 -8.16
C GLU A 19 -7.92 -32.59 -7.70
N ILE A 20 -8.18 -32.26 -6.43
CA ILE A 20 -7.74 -30.95 -5.85
C ILE A 20 -6.22 -30.85 -5.80
N VAL A 21 -5.53 -31.94 -5.51
CA VAL A 21 -4.06 -31.99 -5.50
C VAL A 21 -3.51 -31.77 -6.91
N ILE A 22 -4.00 -32.48 -7.92
CA ILE A 22 -3.55 -32.36 -9.30
C ILE A 22 -3.84 -30.94 -9.83
N ALA A 23 -5.06 -30.44 -9.66
CA ALA A 23 -5.43 -29.09 -10.04
C ALA A 23 -4.57 -28.04 -9.32
N GLY A 24 -4.32 -28.21 -8.01
CA GLY A 24 -3.49 -27.33 -7.20
C GLY A 24 -2.04 -27.26 -7.66
N VAL A 25 -1.44 -28.38 -8.05
CA VAL A 25 -0.10 -28.41 -8.63
C VAL A 25 -0.04 -27.62 -9.94
N ILE A 26 -0.99 -27.88 -10.85
CA ILE A 26 -1.04 -27.19 -12.15
C ILE A 26 -1.21 -25.68 -11.95
N VAL A 27 -2.20 -25.27 -11.14
CA VAL A 27 -2.48 -23.85 -10.87
C VAL A 27 -1.30 -23.16 -10.19
N SER A 28 -0.66 -23.81 -9.20
CA SER A 28 0.48 -23.22 -8.49
C SER A 28 1.70 -23.04 -9.40
N LEU A 29 1.94 -23.98 -10.34
CA LEU A 29 3.01 -23.85 -11.32
C LEU A 29 2.73 -22.74 -12.34
N LEU A 30 1.50 -22.63 -12.84
CA LEU A 30 1.08 -21.57 -13.75
C LEU A 30 1.19 -20.20 -13.09
N LEU A 31 0.74 -20.06 -11.84
CA LEU A 31 0.87 -18.82 -11.06
C LEU A 31 2.34 -18.44 -10.82
N ASP A 32 3.18 -19.41 -10.47
CA ASP A 32 4.61 -19.15 -10.25
C ASP A 32 5.29 -18.67 -11.55
N LEU A 33 4.95 -19.27 -12.69
CA LEU A 33 5.44 -18.85 -14.00
C LEU A 33 4.94 -17.46 -14.37
N PHE A 34 3.66 -17.19 -14.15
CA PHE A 34 3.04 -15.89 -14.43
C PHE A 34 3.68 -14.77 -13.59
N VAL A 35 3.80 -14.97 -12.27
CA VAL A 35 4.40 -14.01 -11.35
C VAL A 35 5.86 -13.71 -11.72
N LYS A 36 6.65 -14.74 -12.04
CA LYS A 36 8.05 -14.58 -12.46
C LYS A 36 8.18 -13.82 -13.78
N ARG A 37 7.29 -14.10 -14.75
CA ARG A 37 7.36 -13.54 -16.10
C ARG A 37 6.74 -12.15 -16.20
N CYS A 38 5.57 -11.92 -15.58
CA CYS A 38 4.86 -10.65 -15.68
C CYS A 38 5.28 -9.64 -14.63
N LEU A 39 5.40 -10.05 -13.37
CA LEU A 39 5.74 -9.15 -12.27
C LEU A 39 7.25 -8.99 -12.06
N LYS A 40 8.07 -9.87 -12.68
CA LYS A 40 9.54 -9.88 -12.49
C LYS A 40 9.98 -9.92 -11.02
N ILE A 41 9.08 -10.32 -10.11
CA ILE A 41 9.34 -10.42 -8.68
C ILE A 41 10.04 -11.76 -8.42
N ARG A 42 11.31 -11.72 -8.09
CA ARG A 42 12.06 -12.89 -7.58
C ARG A 42 11.92 -12.92 -6.06
N LEU A 43 10.90 -13.62 -5.58
CA LEU A 43 10.77 -13.90 -4.16
C LEU A 43 11.77 -15.02 -3.79
N THR A 44 12.92 -14.63 -3.32
CA THR A 44 13.92 -15.56 -2.74
C THR A 44 13.52 -15.85 -1.28
N GLY A 45 13.92 -16.99 -0.72
CA GLY A 45 13.65 -17.32 0.68
C GLY A 45 14.08 -16.23 1.67
N ALA A 46 15.20 -15.53 1.38
CA ALA A 46 15.63 -14.37 2.14
C ALA A 46 14.63 -13.19 2.07
N THR A 47 13.98 -12.98 0.93
CA THR A 47 12.94 -11.96 0.75
C THR A 47 11.67 -12.32 1.55
N PHE A 48 11.33 -13.61 1.60
CA PHE A 48 10.20 -14.08 2.40
C PHE A 48 10.44 -13.85 3.90
N TRP A 49 11.64 -14.19 4.41
CA TRP A 49 12.00 -13.96 5.82
C TRP A 49 12.01 -12.48 6.18
N LYS A 50 12.49 -11.61 5.27
CA LYS A 50 12.42 -10.15 5.44
C LYS A 50 10.97 -9.67 5.47
N ALA A 51 10.10 -10.18 4.61
CA ALA A 51 8.68 -9.85 4.60
C ALA A 51 7.97 -10.25 5.90
N VAL A 52 8.28 -11.45 6.43
CA VAL A 52 7.73 -11.91 7.73
C VAL A 52 8.21 -11.03 8.88
N LYS A 53 9.47 -10.60 8.89
CA LYS A 53 10.00 -9.65 9.90
C LYS A 53 9.35 -8.26 9.83
N LEU A 54 8.94 -7.84 8.64
CA LEU A 54 8.24 -6.55 8.42
C LEU A 54 6.74 -6.63 8.68
N LEU A 55 6.17 -7.83 8.84
CA LEU A 55 4.73 -8.03 9.02
C LEU A 55 4.13 -7.19 10.16
N PRO A 56 4.73 -7.12 11.37
CA PRO A 56 4.21 -6.27 12.43
C PRO A 56 4.21 -4.77 12.06
N ASP A 57 5.25 -4.30 11.34
CA ASP A 57 5.30 -2.91 10.88
C ASP A 57 4.21 -2.64 9.80
N VAL A 58 3.95 -3.61 8.92
CA VAL A 58 2.89 -3.53 7.90
C VAL A 58 1.51 -3.50 8.56
N ILE A 59 1.27 -4.36 9.55
CA ILE A 59 0.00 -4.38 10.31
C ILE A 59 -0.18 -3.04 11.03
N PHE A 60 0.85 -2.55 11.72
CA PHE A 60 0.80 -1.27 12.40
C PHE A 60 0.52 -0.12 11.43
N TYR A 61 1.18 -0.12 10.26
CA TYR A 61 0.92 0.85 9.20
C TYR A 61 -0.54 0.80 8.72
N GLY A 62 -1.09 -0.40 8.51
CA GLY A 62 -2.49 -0.59 8.11
C GLY A 62 -3.48 -0.05 9.15
N ILE A 63 -3.20 -0.25 10.43
CA ILE A 63 -4.03 0.31 11.52
C ILE A 63 -3.98 1.84 11.51
N VAL A 64 -2.79 2.43 11.38
CA VAL A 64 -2.63 3.89 11.30
C VAL A 64 -3.35 4.43 10.07
N LEU A 65 -3.21 3.78 8.90
CA LEU A 65 -3.92 4.17 7.68
C LEU A 65 -5.43 4.15 7.89
N LEU A 66 -5.98 3.10 8.51
CA LEU A 66 -7.41 3.01 8.79
C LEU A 66 -7.88 4.15 9.72
N VAL A 67 -7.12 4.45 10.76
CA VAL A 67 -7.42 5.55 11.68
C VAL A 67 -7.42 6.90 10.95
N GLU A 68 -6.43 7.15 10.09
CA GLU A 68 -6.36 8.40 9.33
C GLU A 68 -7.48 8.50 8.28
N ILE A 69 -7.88 7.39 7.64
CA ILE A 69 -9.06 7.36 6.75
C ILE A 69 -10.32 7.75 7.52
N VAL A 70 -10.55 7.18 8.71
CA VAL A 70 -11.72 7.51 9.54
C VAL A 70 -11.69 8.98 9.97
N ARG A 71 -10.53 9.49 10.39
CA ARG A 71 -10.35 10.90 10.74
C ARG A 71 -10.67 11.84 9.57
N ALA A 72 -10.11 11.56 8.40
CA ALA A 72 -10.34 12.35 7.20
C ALA A 72 -11.81 12.34 6.79
N ASN A 73 -12.50 11.19 6.92
CA ASN A 73 -13.95 11.11 6.68
C ASN A 73 -14.73 12.07 7.60
N PHE A 74 -14.40 12.13 8.89
CA PHE A 74 -15.05 13.08 9.81
C PHE A 74 -14.78 14.54 9.44
N THR A 75 -13.58 14.85 8.94
CA THR A 75 -13.25 16.20 8.46
C THR A 75 -14.08 16.56 7.23
N ILE A 76 -14.19 15.66 6.26
CA ILE A 76 -15.00 15.87 5.06
C ILE A 76 -16.50 15.97 5.39
N ILE A 77 -17.03 15.14 6.29
CA ILE A 77 -18.43 15.21 6.74
C ILE A 77 -18.71 16.59 7.35
N ARG A 78 -17.84 17.10 8.20
CA ARG A 78 -18.01 18.45 8.77
C ARG A 78 -18.00 19.53 7.70
N LEU A 79 -17.14 19.40 6.69
CA LEU A 79 -17.06 20.34 5.58
C LEU A 79 -18.33 20.33 4.73
N VAL A 80 -18.86 19.14 4.42
CA VAL A 80 -20.10 18.97 3.62
C VAL A 80 -21.35 19.45 4.37
N LEU A 81 -21.38 19.26 5.69
CA LEU A 81 -22.51 19.71 6.54
C LEU A 81 -22.41 21.18 6.96
N ALA A 82 -21.34 21.88 6.61
CA ALA A 82 -21.20 23.30 6.92
C ALA A 82 -22.22 24.14 6.13
N PRO A 83 -22.77 25.21 6.73
CA PRO A 83 -23.74 26.09 6.06
C PRO A 83 -23.20 26.78 4.80
N SER A 84 -21.89 26.97 4.72
CA SER A 84 -21.18 27.47 3.54
C SER A 84 -19.97 26.58 3.27
N ILE A 85 -19.95 25.96 2.10
CA ILE A 85 -18.82 25.14 1.66
C ILE A 85 -17.77 26.10 1.12
N GLN A 86 -16.74 26.36 1.92
CA GLN A 86 -15.56 27.08 1.48
C GLN A 86 -14.40 26.08 1.34
N VAL A 87 -14.10 25.70 0.11
CA VAL A 87 -12.98 24.83 -0.22
C VAL A 87 -12.07 25.54 -1.22
N GLU A 88 -10.79 25.44 -1.03
CA GLU A 88 -9.77 25.95 -1.95
C GLU A 88 -8.97 24.79 -2.55
N PRO A 89 -9.50 24.10 -3.61
CA PRO A 89 -8.79 23.00 -4.23
C PRO A 89 -7.46 23.46 -4.79
N CYS A 90 -6.41 22.69 -4.52
CA CYS A 90 -5.08 23.03 -4.97
C CYS A 90 -4.29 21.80 -5.42
N LEU A 91 -3.34 22.03 -6.33
CA LEU A 91 -2.35 21.05 -6.74
C LEU A 91 -1.04 21.36 -5.99
N VAL A 92 -0.55 20.36 -5.29
CA VAL A 92 0.70 20.47 -4.53
C VAL A 92 1.71 19.47 -5.05
N LYS A 93 2.90 19.97 -5.37
CA LYS A 93 4.04 19.15 -5.76
C LYS A 93 5.05 19.12 -4.62
N PHE A 94 5.41 17.94 -4.15
CA PHE A 94 6.41 17.77 -3.11
C PHE A 94 7.31 16.56 -3.36
N ARG A 95 8.49 16.57 -2.73
CA ARG A 95 9.46 15.47 -2.79
C ARG A 95 9.43 14.67 -1.51
N THR A 96 9.39 13.34 -1.68
CA THR A 96 9.51 12.40 -0.58
C THR A 96 10.94 11.89 -0.40
N PRO A 97 11.41 11.69 0.84
CA PRO A 97 12.72 11.12 1.13
C PRO A 97 12.76 9.60 0.92
N LEU A 98 11.65 8.95 0.57
CA LEU A 98 11.57 7.52 0.36
C LEU A 98 12.40 7.08 -0.86
N ARG A 99 13.14 6.00 -0.70
CA ARG A 99 14.12 5.51 -1.69
C ARG A 99 13.57 4.43 -2.58
N THR A 100 12.72 3.52 -2.05
CA THR A 100 12.18 2.38 -2.78
C THR A 100 10.89 2.73 -3.52
N ASN A 101 10.73 2.17 -4.71
CA ASN A 101 9.47 2.33 -5.46
C ASN A 101 8.26 1.79 -4.69
N ALA A 102 8.43 0.68 -3.96
CA ALA A 102 7.37 0.11 -3.16
C ALA A 102 6.86 1.11 -2.09
N ALA A 103 7.76 1.75 -1.34
CA ALA A 103 7.38 2.73 -0.34
C ALA A 103 6.73 3.98 -0.96
N ARG A 104 7.23 4.46 -2.11
CA ARG A 104 6.62 5.60 -2.83
C ARG A 104 5.22 5.30 -3.33
N ILE A 105 5.02 4.12 -3.94
CA ILE A 105 3.70 3.67 -4.40
C ILE A 105 2.76 3.52 -3.21
N THR A 106 3.22 2.95 -2.09
CA THR A 106 2.42 2.82 -0.88
C THR A 106 2.03 4.19 -0.33
N LEU A 107 2.95 5.17 -0.32
CA LEU A 107 2.64 6.55 0.07
C LEU A 107 1.59 7.17 -0.84
N ALA A 108 1.76 7.07 -2.16
CA ALA A 108 0.81 7.61 -3.14
C ALA A 108 -0.59 7.00 -2.99
N ASN A 109 -0.67 5.69 -2.79
CA ASN A 109 -1.93 4.99 -2.54
C ASN A 109 -2.56 5.41 -1.20
N SER A 110 -1.78 5.57 -0.14
CA SER A 110 -2.28 6.00 1.17
C SER A 110 -2.85 7.42 1.14
N ILE A 111 -2.19 8.33 0.40
CA ILE A 111 -2.69 9.68 0.15
C ILE A 111 -4.02 9.60 -0.60
N THR A 112 -4.12 8.77 -1.65
CA THR A 112 -5.35 8.62 -2.44
C THR A 112 -6.48 7.94 -1.67
N LEU A 113 -6.17 7.03 -0.75
CA LEU A 113 -7.16 6.39 0.12
C LEU A 113 -7.69 7.33 1.21
N THR A 114 -6.96 8.40 1.51
CA THR A 114 -7.40 9.39 2.50
C THR A 114 -8.35 10.40 1.83
N PRO A 115 -9.62 10.51 2.27
CA PRO A 115 -10.60 11.43 1.68
C PRO A 115 -10.08 12.87 1.63
N GLY A 116 -10.33 13.52 0.49
CA GLY A 116 -9.90 14.91 0.25
C GLY A 116 -8.55 15.03 -0.47
N THR A 117 -7.88 13.91 -0.80
CA THR A 117 -6.62 13.93 -1.56
C THR A 117 -6.58 12.86 -2.65
N ILE A 118 -5.95 13.18 -3.78
CA ILE A 118 -5.73 12.25 -4.89
C ILE A 118 -4.33 12.47 -5.43
N THR A 119 -3.54 11.41 -5.52
CA THR A 119 -2.24 11.46 -6.21
C THR A 119 -2.46 11.44 -7.71
N VAL A 120 -2.09 12.53 -8.37
CA VAL A 120 -2.27 12.74 -9.82
C VAL A 120 -1.13 12.09 -10.61
N SER A 121 0.11 12.29 -10.17
CA SER A 121 1.28 11.67 -10.78
C SER A 121 2.40 11.45 -9.77
N MET A 122 3.27 10.51 -10.10
CA MET A 122 4.49 10.22 -9.35
C MET A 122 5.64 10.03 -10.33
N GLU A 123 6.62 10.93 -10.29
CA GLU A 123 7.82 10.88 -11.11
C GLU A 123 9.06 10.81 -10.22
N GLY A 124 9.69 9.65 -10.20
CA GLY A 124 10.84 9.41 -9.32
C GLY A 124 10.45 9.55 -7.84
N ASN A 125 10.92 10.60 -7.18
CA ASN A 125 10.61 10.94 -5.78
C ASN A 125 9.68 12.16 -5.64
N GLU A 126 9.18 12.70 -6.74
CA GLU A 126 8.22 13.79 -6.76
C GLU A 126 6.79 13.25 -6.90
N LEU A 127 5.91 13.70 -6.02
CA LEU A 127 4.48 13.43 -6.08
C LEU A 127 3.73 14.73 -6.40
N LEU A 128 2.80 14.64 -7.33
CA LEU A 128 1.81 15.67 -7.61
C LEU A 128 0.48 15.21 -7.05
N VAL A 129 -0.04 15.95 -6.08
CA VAL A 129 -1.28 15.61 -5.36
C VAL A 129 -2.29 16.73 -5.52
N HIS A 130 -3.50 16.37 -5.86
CA HIS A 130 -4.65 17.26 -5.78
C HIS A 130 -5.26 17.13 -4.39
N ALA A 131 -5.36 18.25 -3.68
CA ALA A 131 -6.00 18.33 -2.37
C ALA A 131 -7.27 19.20 -2.49
N LEU A 132 -8.30 18.80 -1.75
CA LEU A 132 -9.59 19.49 -1.70
C LEU A 132 -9.48 20.85 -1.02
N ASP A 133 -8.50 21.01 -0.11
CA ASP A 133 -8.25 22.23 0.64
C ASP A 133 -6.75 22.38 0.93
N ARG A 134 -6.31 23.66 1.10
CA ARG A 134 -4.92 23.98 1.43
C ARG A 134 -4.46 23.41 2.77
N GLU A 135 -5.33 23.39 3.77
CA GLU A 135 -5.01 22.83 5.08
C GLU A 135 -4.67 21.33 4.97
N ILE A 136 -5.42 20.60 4.14
CA ILE A 136 -5.14 19.18 3.84
C ILE A 136 -3.81 19.05 3.08
N ALA A 137 -3.54 19.94 2.14
CA ALA A 137 -2.31 19.96 1.35
C ALA A 137 -1.05 20.15 2.21
N ASP A 138 -1.09 21.05 3.18
CA ASP A 138 0.03 21.34 4.08
C ASP A 138 0.39 20.13 4.96
N GLY A 139 -0.58 19.28 5.27
CA GLY A 139 -0.36 18.04 6.03
C GLY A 139 0.31 16.89 5.25
N LEU A 140 0.45 17.00 3.93
CA LEU A 140 0.99 15.91 3.09
C LEU A 140 2.49 15.71 3.28
N LYS A 141 3.26 16.80 3.29
CA LYS A 141 4.71 16.75 3.48
C LYS A 141 5.06 16.42 4.93
N GLY A 142 5.86 15.37 5.13
CA GLY A 142 6.21 14.91 6.48
C GLY A 142 5.06 14.22 7.21
N SER A 143 4.07 13.72 6.47
CA SER A 143 2.93 12.99 7.00
C SER A 143 3.35 11.78 7.85
N ILE A 144 2.43 11.29 8.67
CA ILE A 144 2.66 10.07 9.46
C ILE A 144 2.99 8.87 8.56
N PHE A 145 2.38 8.81 7.37
CA PHE A 145 2.64 7.76 6.38
C PHE A 145 4.09 7.79 5.90
N GLU A 146 4.60 8.96 5.53
CA GLU A 146 5.97 9.13 5.06
C GLU A 146 6.98 8.72 6.13
N ARG A 147 6.76 9.12 7.39
CA ARG A 147 7.62 8.76 8.52
C ARG A 147 7.63 7.28 8.82
N LEU A 148 6.47 6.61 8.77
CA LEU A 148 6.35 5.18 9.00
C LEU A 148 7.02 4.38 7.89
N LEU A 149 6.78 4.74 6.62
CA LEU A 149 7.40 4.09 5.47
C LEU A 149 8.93 4.26 5.47
N ALA A 150 9.43 5.45 5.82
CA ALA A 150 10.87 5.67 5.97
C ALA A 150 11.50 4.82 7.10
N ARG A 151 10.76 4.55 8.18
CA ARG A 151 11.18 3.63 9.24
C ARG A 151 11.24 2.19 8.73
N MET A 152 10.20 1.76 8.00
CA MET A 152 10.14 0.42 7.42
C MET A 152 11.28 0.19 6.41
N GLU A 153 11.58 1.16 5.55
CA GLU A 153 12.72 1.09 4.63
C GLU A 153 14.05 0.91 5.35
N ARG A 154 14.28 1.66 6.42
CA ARG A 154 15.51 1.51 7.23
C ARG A 154 15.64 0.11 7.82
N ARG A 155 14.54 -0.46 8.34
CA ARG A 155 14.53 -1.83 8.89
C ARG A 155 14.69 -2.90 7.82
N ALA A 156 14.14 -2.70 6.62
CA ALA A 156 14.28 -3.65 5.52
C ALA A 156 15.70 -3.71 4.96
N ASN A 157 16.48 -2.62 5.11
CA ASN A 157 17.85 -2.49 4.62
C ASN A 157 18.93 -2.79 5.70
N ALA A 158 18.50 -2.93 6.96
CA ALA A 158 19.37 -3.38 8.07
C ALA A 158 19.38 -4.91 8.17
#